data_ccab3ea10ae70cbdd0c778e6ae74b10f
#
_entry.id   ccab3ea10ae70cbdd0c778e6ae74b10f
#
_cell.length_a   1.000
_cell.length_b   1.000
_cell.length_c   1.000
_cell.angle_alpha   90.00
_cell.angle_beta   90.00
_cell.angle_gamma   90.00
#
_symmetry.space_group_name_H-M   'P 1'
#
loop_
_entity.id
_entity.type
_entity.pdbx_description
1 polymer ?
#
loop_
_entity_poly.entity_id
_entity_poly.type
_entity_poly.pdbx_seq_one_letter_code
_entity_poly.pdbx_strand_id
1 'polypeptide(L)'
;MRAADTLQASLREVVGEANVLTDPDATAGFLVDWTGAYRGEADAVARPRTTDEVSAVVRICSGAGARICVQGGNTGLVGGSVPPARRDPERPTILLSASRMTDIDEVDVIGRCVGAQAGATVAAIDARAAQAGLAFPIDLASRESATAGGVVSTNAGGTRMIRRGNTRSQVLGIEAVLADGRGLRRWTSLIKDNVGYDLPGLLAGSEGTLAVVTRVLFRLVVPPASAVVAVAAVDHVQTAIDLIGAASSQGLTVEAAELMTEAGIALVHEHGQRRPTASRAPFYVLLEVSGPGDIEAATAELLSGTDGLADAVLEPAPARALWGARESHTESIARSSATPVVKLDISVPIRALPEAFAELAGVGDSGDFDCRPVLFGHVGDGNIHVNLLDVPVERAGDVTDTVFGIVSAHGGSISAEHGIGRAKARWTHLGRSDVDLDAMRAIKSALDPHWLLNPGVIFG
;
A
#
# COMPACT_ATOMS: atom_id res chain seq x y z
N MET A 1 -12.62 5.11 -40.59
CA MET A 1 -11.90 4.43 -39.51
C MET A 1 -12.15 5.25 -38.24
N ARG A 2 -12.58 4.64 -37.14
CA ARG A 2 -12.81 5.38 -35.88
C ARG A 2 -11.45 5.83 -35.33
N ALA A 3 -11.39 6.95 -34.62
CA ALA A 3 -10.14 7.42 -34.00
C ALA A 3 -9.45 6.35 -33.14
N ALA A 4 -10.26 5.54 -32.46
CA ALA A 4 -9.79 4.39 -31.67
C ALA A 4 -9.10 3.31 -32.51
N ASP A 5 -9.59 3.02 -33.73
CA ASP A 5 -8.99 1.99 -34.61
C ASP A 5 -7.60 2.42 -35.09
N THR A 6 -7.44 3.71 -35.43
CA THR A 6 -6.14 4.28 -35.83
C THR A 6 -5.17 4.27 -34.65
N LEU A 7 -5.64 4.64 -33.45
CA LEU A 7 -4.85 4.61 -32.22
C LEU A 7 -4.33 3.19 -31.93
N GLN A 8 -5.22 2.20 -31.97
CA GLN A 8 -4.87 0.78 -31.75
C GLN A 8 -3.85 0.27 -32.79
N ALA A 9 -3.99 0.65 -34.05
CA ALA A 9 -3.03 0.28 -35.09
C ALA A 9 -1.62 0.82 -34.79
N SER A 10 -1.53 2.13 -34.43
CA SER A 10 -0.24 2.72 -34.07
C SER A 10 0.37 2.10 -32.80
N LEU A 11 -0.46 1.71 -31.82
CA LEU A 11 0.03 1.00 -30.63
C LEU A 11 0.60 -0.37 -30.97
N ARG A 12 -0.04 -1.12 -31.92
CA ARG A 12 0.43 -2.42 -32.39
C ARG A 12 1.78 -2.35 -33.10
N GLU A 13 2.04 -1.27 -33.83
CA GLU A 13 3.35 -1.05 -34.45
C GLU A 13 4.48 -0.92 -33.43
N VAL A 14 4.20 -0.40 -32.24
CA VAL A 14 5.19 -0.21 -31.18
C VAL A 14 5.40 -1.47 -30.34
N VAL A 15 4.31 -2.02 -29.78
CA VAL A 15 4.41 -3.10 -28.78
C VAL A 15 4.18 -4.50 -29.38
N GLY A 16 3.82 -4.58 -30.66
CA GLY A 16 3.46 -5.80 -31.37
C GLY A 16 1.98 -6.17 -31.23
N GLU A 17 1.44 -6.84 -32.25
CA GLU A 17 0.01 -7.17 -32.38
C GLU A 17 -0.54 -7.90 -31.14
N ALA A 18 0.17 -8.91 -30.62
CA ALA A 18 -0.24 -9.73 -29.48
C ALA A 18 -0.25 -8.96 -28.14
N ASN A 19 0.25 -7.73 -28.12
CA ASN A 19 0.41 -6.94 -26.90
C ASN A 19 -0.52 -5.71 -26.82
N VAL A 20 -1.42 -5.59 -27.81
CA VAL A 20 -2.56 -4.65 -27.75
C VAL A 20 -3.84 -5.46 -27.70
N LEU A 21 -4.37 -5.65 -26.49
CA LEU A 21 -5.56 -6.45 -26.26
C LEU A 21 -6.80 -5.59 -26.45
N THR A 22 -7.74 -6.06 -27.24
CA THR A 22 -9.03 -5.41 -27.51
C THR A 22 -10.21 -6.35 -27.34
N ASP A 23 -9.93 -7.64 -27.26
CA ASP A 23 -10.94 -8.68 -27.01
C ASP A 23 -11.45 -8.58 -25.56
N PRO A 24 -12.79 -8.60 -25.33
CA PRO A 24 -13.38 -8.48 -23.99
C PRO A 24 -12.89 -9.54 -23.00
N ASP A 25 -12.73 -10.78 -23.42
CA ASP A 25 -12.30 -11.87 -22.53
C ASP A 25 -10.81 -11.70 -22.15
N ALA A 26 -9.98 -11.27 -23.11
CA ALA A 26 -8.57 -11.00 -22.89
C ALA A 26 -8.33 -9.77 -21.99
N THR A 27 -9.25 -8.80 -21.97
CA THR A 27 -9.13 -7.56 -21.20
C THR A 27 -9.81 -7.63 -19.84
N ALA A 28 -10.72 -8.57 -19.61
CA ALA A 28 -11.58 -8.62 -18.41
C ALA A 28 -10.82 -8.50 -17.08
N GLY A 29 -9.69 -9.22 -16.93
CA GLY A 29 -8.88 -9.20 -15.72
C GLY A 29 -8.14 -7.88 -15.46
N PHE A 30 -7.93 -7.05 -16.50
CA PHE A 30 -7.30 -5.74 -16.37
C PHE A 30 -8.32 -4.65 -15.98
N LEU A 31 -9.59 -4.86 -16.25
CA LEU A 31 -10.66 -3.87 -16.12
C LEU A 31 -11.42 -3.94 -14.79
N VAL A 32 -11.02 -4.83 -13.90
CA VAL A 32 -11.61 -4.97 -12.56
C VAL A 32 -10.47 -4.99 -11.53
N ASP A 33 -10.66 -4.30 -10.41
CA ASP A 33 -9.68 -4.33 -9.33
C ASP A 33 -9.74 -5.63 -8.53
N TRP A 34 -8.76 -5.83 -7.67
CA TRP A 34 -8.68 -7.03 -6.83
C TRP A 34 -9.89 -7.22 -5.92
N THR A 35 -10.52 -6.13 -5.47
CA THR A 35 -11.69 -6.17 -4.60
C THR A 35 -12.98 -6.51 -5.33
N GLY A 36 -13.01 -6.37 -6.66
CA GLY A 36 -14.21 -6.45 -7.48
C GLY A 36 -15.14 -5.22 -7.37
N ALA A 37 -14.81 -4.26 -6.52
CA ALA A 37 -15.62 -3.07 -6.28
C ALA A 37 -15.50 -2.03 -7.40
N TYR A 38 -14.34 -1.96 -8.06
CA TYR A 38 -14.08 -1.03 -9.13
C TYR A 38 -13.94 -1.78 -10.45
N ARG A 39 -14.83 -1.43 -11.39
CA ARG A 39 -14.82 -1.96 -12.75
C ARG A 39 -14.83 -0.78 -13.72
N GLY A 40 -13.93 -0.81 -14.71
CA GLY A 40 -13.79 0.24 -15.69
C GLY A 40 -13.87 -0.24 -17.12
N GLU A 41 -13.76 0.69 -18.06
CA GLU A 41 -13.76 0.43 -19.50
C GLU A 41 -12.53 1.06 -20.15
N ALA A 42 -11.90 0.34 -21.06
CA ALA A 42 -10.80 0.83 -21.89
C ALA A 42 -11.03 0.43 -23.36
N ASP A 43 -10.47 1.22 -24.28
CA ASP A 43 -10.52 0.93 -25.70
C ASP A 43 -9.47 -0.11 -26.13
N ALA A 44 -8.39 -0.21 -25.35
CA ALA A 44 -7.40 -1.28 -25.46
C ALA A 44 -6.54 -1.37 -24.19
N VAL A 45 -5.89 -2.54 -24.01
CA VAL A 45 -4.81 -2.75 -23.04
C VAL A 45 -3.51 -2.84 -23.82
N ALA A 46 -2.59 -1.91 -23.62
CA ALA A 46 -1.24 -1.93 -24.18
C ALA A 46 -0.25 -2.48 -23.15
N ARG A 47 0.58 -3.45 -23.56
CA ARG A 47 1.56 -4.13 -22.71
C ARG A 47 2.99 -3.92 -23.22
N PRO A 48 3.59 -2.75 -22.98
CA PRO A 48 4.99 -2.49 -23.32
C PRO A 48 5.94 -3.36 -22.50
N ARG A 49 7.17 -3.56 -23.01
CA ARG A 49 8.25 -4.29 -22.35
C ARG A 49 9.42 -3.41 -21.94
N THR A 50 9.61 -2.27 -22.60
CA THR A 50 10.75 -1.39 -22.36
C THR A 50 10.31 0.05 -22.09
N THR A 51 11.18 0.85 -21.48
CA THR A 51 10.94 2.29 -21.27
C THR A 51 10.70 3.01 -22.61
N ASP A 52 11.39 2.62 -23.68
CA ASP A 52 11.23 3.22 -25.01
C ASP A 52 9.84 2.89 -25.60
N GLU A 53 9.36 1.67 -25.43
CA GLU A 53 8.00 1.29 -25.83
C GLU A 53 6.96 2.09 -25.03
N VAL A 54 7.14 2.26 -23.71
CA VAL A 54 6.27 3.11 -22.89
C VAL A 54 6.28 4.55 -23.41
N SER A 55 7.46 5.11 -23.69
CA SER A 55 7.61 6.47 -24.25
C SER A 55 6.86 6.62 -25.58
N ALA A 56 6.96 5.65 -26.47
CA ALA A 56 6.25 5.66 -27.75
C ALA A 56 4.72 5.55 -27.55
N VAL A 57 4.26 4.63 -26.69
CA VAL A 57 2.83 4.49 -26.33
C VAL A 57 2.28 5.80 -25.78
N VAL A 58 2.98 6.43 -24.81
CA VAL A 58 2.56 7.70 -24.22
C VAL A 58 2.49 8.80 -25.26
N ARG A 59 3.47 8.92 -26.15
CA ARG A 59 3.43 9.92 -27.25
C ARG A 59 2.26 9.73 -28.19
N ILE A 60 1.96 8.49 -28.57
CA ILE A 60 0.82 8.14 -29.43
C ILE A 60 -0.48 8.56 -28.74
N CYS A 61 -0.64 8.19 -27.45
CA CYS A 61 -1.83 8.54 -26.67
C CYS A 61 -1.96 10.06 -26.50
N SER A 62 -0.87 10.74 -26.18
CA SER A 62 -0.83 12.21 -26.02
C SER A 62 -1.22 12.92 -27.33
N GLY A 63 -0.65 12.49 -28.46
CA GLY A 63 -1.00 13.02 -29.78
C GLY A 63 -2.45 12.80 -30.18
N ALA A 64 -3.09 11.74 -29.69
CA ALA A 64 -4.49 11.41 -29.92
C ALA A 64 -5.43 12.01 -28.84
N GLY A 65 -4.92 12.69 -27.81
CA GLY A 65 -5.71 13.15 -26.66
C GLY A 65 -6.29 12.01 -25.81
N ALA A 66 -5.76 10.79 -25.95
CA ALA A 66 -6.23 9.59 -25.25
C ALA A 66 -5.79 9.60 -23.78
N ARG A 67 -6.67 9.16 -22.90
CA ARG A 67 -6.41 8.95 -21.48
C ARG A 67 -5.59 7.69 -21.30
N ILE A 68 -4.70 7.70 -20.30
CA ILE A 68 -3.85 6.56 -19.95
C ILE A 68 -4.14 6.16 -18.51
N CYS A 69 -4.61 4.94 -18.29
CA CYS A 69 -4.67 4.32 -16.98
C CYS A 69 -3.45 3.40 -16.82
N VAL A 70 -2.59 3.66 -15.84
CA VAL A 70 -1.38 2.87 -15.59
C VAL A 70 -1.68 1.75 -14.59
N GLN A 71 -1.28 0.52 -14.92
CA GLN A 71 -1.51 -0.64 -14.07
C GLN A 71 -0.24 -1.46 -13.89
N GLY A 72 0.11 -1.72 -12.61
CA GLY A 72 1.10 -2.72 -12.19
C GLY A 72 0.44 -4.06 -11.90
N GLY A 73 0.58 -4.56 -10.67
CA GLY A 73 0.02 -5.85 -10.22
C GLY A 73 -1.48 -5.85 -9.93
N ASN A 74 -2.16 -4.73 -10.06
CA ASN A 74 -3.60 -4.55 -9.80
C ASN A 74 -4.06 -4.99 -8.39
N THR A 75 -3.20 -4.82 -7.40
CA THR A 75 -3.45 -5.20 -5.99
C THR A 75 -3.99 -4.05 -5.12
N GLY A 76 -4.17 -2.86 -5.70
CA GLY A 76 -4.65 -1.67 -4.99
C GLY A 76 -6.12 -1.80 -4.57
N LEU A 77 -6.49 -1.13 -3.47
CA LEU A 77 -7.82 -1.23 -2.83
C LEU A 77 -8.69 0.01 -3.05
N VAL A 78 -8.21 1.01 -3.80
CA VAL A 78 -8.85 2.32 -3.96
C VAL A 78 -9.22 2.65 -5.41
N GLY A 79 -9.22 1.65 -6.30
CA GLY A 79 -9.60 1.79 -7.70
C GLY A 79 -8.63 2.62 -8.56
N GLY A 80 -7.39 2.86 -8.09
CA GLY A 80 -6.41 3.70 -8.78
C GLY A 80 -5.81 3.06 -10.05
N SER A 81 -5.79 1.74 -10.14
CA SER A 81 -5.22 0.96 -11.24
C SER A 81 -6.23 0.53 -12.32
N VAL A 82 -7.51 0.87 -12.15
CA VAL A 82 -8.60 0.51 -13.07
C VAL A 82 -9.04 1.74 -13.85
N PRO A 83 -9.42 1.65 -15.13
CA PRO A 83 -9.94 2.77 -15.89
C PRO A 83 -11.23 3.36 -15.30
N PRO A 84 -11.67 4.56 -15.74
CA PRO A 84 -12.99 5.08 -15.39
C PRO A 84 -14.11 4.09 -15.72
N ALA A 85 -15.21 4.11 -14.94
CA ALA A 85 -16.34 3.19 -15.09
C ALA A 85 -17.06 3.28 -16.43
N ARG A 86 -16.92 4.42 -17.13
CA ARG A 86 -17.52 4.63 -18.45
C ARG A 86 -16.51 5.18 -19.43
N ARG A 87 -16.58 4.72 -20.68
CA ARG A 87 -15.82 5.31 -21.79
C ARG A 87 -16.28 6.73 -22.06
N ASP A 88 -15.32 7.57 -22.37
CA ASP A 88 -15.57 8.89 -22.93
C ASP A 88 -15.54 8.79 -24.45
N PRO A 89 -16.65 9.07 -25.17
CA PRO A 89 -16.70 8.97 -26.61
C PRO A 89 -15.70 9.88 -27.35
N GLU A 90 -15.31 10.98 -26.71
CA GLU A 90 -14.41 11.98 -27.31
C GLU A 90 -12.94 11.72 -26.95
N ARG A 91 -12.68 10.99 -25.86
CA ARG A 91 -11.32 10.74 -25.36
C ARG A 91 -11.11 9.25 -25.10
N PRO A 92 -10.53 8.49 -26.05
CA PRO A 92 -10.21 7.09 -25.85
C PRO A 92 -9.41 6.86 -24.59
N THR A 93 -9.60 5.71 -23.95
CA THR A 93 -8.86 5.31 -22.74
C THR A 93 -8.03 4.08 -23.04
N ILE A 94 -6.72 4.17 -22.85
CA ILE A 94 -5.77 3.06 -22.95
C ILE A 94 -5.33 2.66 -21.56
N LEU A 95 -5.47 1.37 -21.23
CA LEU A 95 -4.82 0.80 -20.05
C LEU A 95 -3.40 0.40 -20.44
N LEU A 96 -2.39 1.01 -19.78
CA LEU A 96 -0.99 0.68 -19.94
C LEU A 96 -0.56 -0.24 -18.81
N SER A 97 -0.34 -1.51 -19.15
CA SER A 97 0.05 -2.53 -18.17
C SER A 97 1.56 -2.78 -18.17
N ALA A 98 2.17 -2.70 -16.99
CA ALA A 98 3.59 -3.02 -16.78
C ALA A 98 3.88 -4.53 -16.73
N SER A 99 2.90 -5.41 -16.94
CA SER A 99 3.01 -6.86 -16.75
C SER A 99 4.13 -7.57 -17.52
N ARG A 100 4.68 -6.94 -18.57
CA ARG A 100 5.82 -7.47 -19.35
C ARG A 100 7.16 -6.86 -18.96
N MET A 101 7.18 -5.90 -18.04
CA MET A 101 8.37 -5.19 -17.58
C MET A 101 8.89 -5.84 -16.29
N THR A 102 9.47 -7.03 -16.38
CA THR A 102 9.75 -7.88 -15.21
C THR A 102 11.24 -8.10 -14.93
N ASP A 103 12.14 -7.50 -15.72
CA ASP A 103 13.57 -7.72 -15.56
C ASP A 103 14.09 -7.11 -14.25
N ILE A 104 14.96 -7.85 -13.56
CA ILE A 104 15.64 -7.45 -12.32
C ILE A 104 17.15 -7.53 -12.57
N ASP A 105 17.84 -6.44 -12.27
CA ASP A 105 19.28 -6.31 -12.45
C ASP A 105 20.07 -7.24 -11.49
N GLU A 106 21.38 -7.32 -11.67
CA GLU A 106 22.25 -7.89 -10.66
C GLU A 106 22.27 -7.02 -9.40
N VAL A 107 22.36 -7.68 -8.24
CA VAL A 107 22.44 -6.98 -6.96
C VAL A 107 23.83 -6.34 -6.81
N ASP A 108 23.88 -5.05 -6.60
CA ASP A 108 25.06 -4.38 -6.09
C ASP A 108 25.18 -4.63 -4.58
N VAL A 109 25.99 -5.62 -4.21
CA VAL A 109 26.18 -6.03 -2.81
C VAL A 109 26.87 -4.93 -1.99
N ILE A 110 27.81 -4.18 -2.59
CA ILE A 110 28.54 -3.13 -1.91
C ILE A 110 27.62 -1.90 -1.71
N GLY A 111 26.92 -1.47 -2.76
CA GLY A 111 25.95 -0.39 -2.72
C GLY A 111 24.64 -0.77 -2.04
N ARG A 112 24.42 -2.07 -1.79
CA ARG A 112 23.18 -2.64 -1.25
C ARG A 112 21.97 -2.10 -2.01
N CYS A 113 21.95 -2.31 -3.30
CA CYS A 113 20.84 -1.88 -4.13
C CYS A 113 20.59 -2.83 -5.29
N VAL A 114 19.39 -2.74 -5.85
CA VAL A 114 18.97 -3.52 -7.02
C VAL A 114 18.04 -2.70 -7.89
N GLY A 115 18.29 -2.72 -9.20
CA GLY A 115 17.39 -2.17 -10.19
C GLY A 115 16.34 -3.18 -10.59
N ALA A 116 15.09 -2.74 -10.74
CA ALA A 116 13.99 -3.57 -11.19
C ALA A 116 13.07 -2.81 -12.14
N GLN A 117 12.55 -3.46 -13.16
CA GLN A 117 11.49 -2.93 -14.01
C GLN A 117 10.17 -2.86 -13.23
N ALA A 118 9.29 -1.94 -13.63
CA ALA A 118 8.06 -1.59 -12.93
C ALA A 118 7.08 -2.74 -12.71
N GLY A 119 7.10 -3.78 -13.53
CA GLY A 119 6.27 -4.98 -13.42
C GLY A 119 6.92 -6.13 -12.64
N ALA A 120 8.18 -6.02 -12.20
CA ALA A 120 8.80 -7.02 -11.33
C ALA A 120 8.07 -7.07 -9.99
N THR A 121 7.73 -8.27 -9.50
CA THR A 121 7.01 -8.43 -8.23
C THR A 121 7.91 -8.20 -7.02
N VAL A 122 7.32 -7.77 -5.92
CA VAL A 122 8.01 -7.60 -4.63
C VAL A 122 8.70 -8.91 -4.22
N ALA A 123 8.00 -10.04 -4.35
CA ALA A 123 8.56 -11.36 -4.04
C ALA A 123 9.77 -11.71 -4.92
N ALA A 124 9.73 -11.40 -6.22
CA ALA A 124 10.85 -11.66 -7.13
C ALA A 124 12.08 -10.79 -6.79
N ILE A 125 11.86 -9.53 -6.42
CA ILE A 125 12.92 -8.62 -5.98
C ILE A 125 13.57 -9.12 -4.69
N ASP A 126 12.76 -9.54 -3.71
CA ASP A 126 13.24 -10.09 -2.43
C ASP A 126 14.00 -11.41 -2.64
N ALA A 127 13.49 -12.30 -3.49
CA ALA A 127 14.18 -13.54 -3.83
C ALA A 127 15.55 -13.27 -4.51
N ARG A 128 15.65 -12.22 -5.34
CA ARG A 128 16.91 -11.80 -5.95
C ARG A 128 17.87 -11.24 -4.91
N ALA A 129 17.38 -10.42 -3.97
CA ALA A 129 18.17 -9.88 -2.86
C ALA A 129 18.69 -10.99 -1.94
N ALA A 130 17.85 -11.98 -1.61
CA ALA A 130 18.19 -13.10 -0.75
C ALA A 130 19.35 -13.96 -1.29
N GLN A 131 19.46 -14.11 -2.62
CA GLN A 131 20.60 -14.79 -3.26
C GLN A 131 21.95 -14.10 -2.98
N ALA A 132 21.90 -12.81 -2.66
CA ALA A 132 23.07 -11.99 -2.30
C ALA A 132 23.23 -11.79 -0.77
N GLY A 133 22.46 -12.50 0.05
CA GLY A 133 22.48 -12.35 1.52
C GLY A 133 21.85 -11.04 2.02
N LEU A 134 21.04 -10.39 1.20
CA LEU A 134 20.32 -9.18 1.51
C LEU A 134 18.81 -9.43 1.50
N ALA A 135 18.02 -8.45 1.92
CA ALA A 135 16.56 -8.51 1.90
C ALA A 135 15.95 -7.24 1.29
N PHE A 136 14.81 -7.37 0.65
CA PHE A 136 14.01 -6.25 0.22
C PHE A 136 13.21 -5.72 1.43
N PRO A 137 13.29 -4.42 1.75
CA PRO A 137 12.75 -3.89 3.00
C PRO A 137 11.23 -3.73 3.04
N ILE A 138 10.55 -3.84 1.90
CA ILE A 138 9.09 -3.69 1.81
C ILE A 138 8.45 -5.08 1.86
N ASP A 139 7.60 -5.30 2.87
CA ASP A 139 6.90 -6.56 3.08
C ASP A 139 5.38 -6.33 3.12
N LEU A 140 4.69 -6.89 2.14
CA LEU A 140 3.25 -6.72 1.91
C LEU A 140 2.55 -8.07 1.83
N ALA A 141 1.32 -8.16 2.29
CA ALA A 141 0.49 -9.36 2.13
C ALA A 141 0.33 -9.76 0.65
N SER A 142 0.31 -8.76 -0.26
CA SER A 142 0.19 -8.98 -1.73
C SER A 142 1.54 -9.12 -2.46
N ARG A 143 2.65 -9.42 -1.77
CA ARG A 143 4.03 -9.43 -2.32
C ARG A 143 4.21 -10.24 -3.60
N GLU A 144 3.43 -11.31 -3.78
CA GLU A 144 3.49 -12.17 -4.96
C GLU A 144 2.95 -11.49 -6.23
N SER A 145 2.11 -10.48 -6.08
CA SER A 145 1.45 -9.77 -7.18
C SER A 145 1.75 -8.27 -7.21
N ALA A 146 2.02 -7.64 -6.07
CA ALA A 146 2.42 -6.24 -6.00
C ALA A 146 3.75 -6.03 -6.73
N THR A 147 3.85 -4.97 -7.54
CA THR A 147 4.98 -4.74 -8.45
C THR A 147 5.79 -3.51 -8.06
N ALA A 148 7.05 -3.45 -8.48
CA ALA A 148 7.98 -2.34 -8.25
C ALA A 148 7.36 -0.96 -8.56
N GLY A 149 6.78 -0.79 -9.74
CA GLY A 149 6.10 0.45 -10.12
C GLY A 149 4.86 0.73 -9.30
N GLY A 150 4.11 -0.32 -8.92
CA GLY A 150 2.91 -0.22 -8.09
C GLY A 150 3.23 0.28 -6.69
N VAL A 151 4.19 -0.35 -5.99
CA VAL A 151 4.56 0.04 -4.62
C VAL A 151 5.16 1.45 -4.56
N VAL A 152 5.90 1.87 -5.58
CA VAL A 152 6.38 3.26 -5.68
C VAL A 152 5.21 4.21 -5.92
N SER A 153 4.33 3.90 -6.87
CA SER A 153 3.22 4.80 -7.21
C SER A 153 2.27 5.04 -6.04
N THR A 154 2.05 4.04 -5.18
CA THR A 154 1.21 4.17 -3.98
C THR A 154 2.00 4.57 -2.73
N ASN A 155 3.33 4.60 -2.81
CA ASN A 155 4.21 4.75 -1.65
C ASN A 155 3.88 3.73 -0.56
N ALA A 156 3.74 2.47 -0.95
CA ALA A 156 3.30 1.39 -0.07
C ALA A 156 4.18 1.27 1.19
N GLY A 157 3.55 1.00 2.32
CA GLY A 157 4.20 0.72 3.59
C GLY A 157 4.46 -0.77 3.78
N GLY A 158 3.76 -1.37 4.74
CA GLY A 158 3.85 -2.78 5.11
C GLY A 158 4.25 -2.99 6.55
N THR A 159 4.26 -4.24 6.99
CA THR A 159 4.45 -4.63 8.40
C THR A 159 5.75 -4.14 9.03
N ARG A 160 6.78 -3.86 8.21
CA ARG A 160 8.09 -3.37 8.67
C ARG A 160 8.27 -1.85 8.55
N MET A 161 7.17 -1.12 8.40
CA MET A 161 7.15 0.35 8.23
C MET A 161 7.87 1.05 9.39
N ILE A 162 7.60 0.66 10.64
CA ILE A 162 8.23 1.22 11.84
C ILE A 162 9.76 1.17 11.79
N ARG A 163 10.31 0.11 11.20
CA ARG A 163 11.77 -0.11 11.12
C ARG A 163 12.40 0.45 9.86
N ARG A 164 11.71 0.30 8.72
CA ARG A 164 12.30 0.51 7.39
C ARG A 164 11.75 1.77 6.70
N GLY A 165 10.63 2.32 7.18
CA GLY A 165 9.88 3.35 6.47
C GLY A 165 9.10 2.77 5.27
N ASN A 166 8.45 3.65 4.54
CA ASN A 166 7.70 3.33 3.34
C ASN A 166 8.59 3.20 2.08
N THR A 167 7.98 2.86 0.96
CA THR A 167 8.67 2.66 -0.32
C THR A 167 9.49 3.88 -0.74
N ARG A 168 8.99 5.11 -0.55
CA ARG A 168 9.73 6.35 -0.86
C ARG A 168 11.12 6.37 -0.23
N SER A 169 11.25 5.91 1.00
CA SER A 169 12.52 5.84 1.74
C SER A 169 13.50 4.82 1.15
N GLN A 170 13.01 3.90 0.34
CA GLN A 170 13.79 2.83 -0.27
C GLN A 170 14.18 3.12 -1.72
N VAL A 171 13.58 4.13 -2.35
CA VAL A 171 13.88 4.50 -3.74
C VAL A 171 15.15 5.33 -3.78
N LEU A 172 16.19 4.82 -4.43
CA LEU A 172 17.45 5.53 -4.71
C LEU A 172 17.43 6.21 -6.08
N GLY A 173 16.73 5.60 -7.04
CA GLY A 173 16.64 6.13 -8.40
C GLY A 173 15.40 5.65 -9.12
N ILE A 174 15.02 6.35 -10.16
CA ILE A 174 13.82 6.07 -10.94
C ILE A 174 14.06 6.34 -12.43
N GLU A 175 13.45 5.51 -13.29
CA GLU A 175 13.15 5.83 -14.67
C GLU A 175 11.64 5.93 -14.82
N ALA A 176 11.18 6.97 -15.49
CA ALA A 176 9.78 7.23 -15.72
C ALA A 176 9.55 7.94 -17.05
N VAL A 177 8.33 7.86 -17.56
CA VAL A 177 7.90 8.56 -18.78
C VAL A 177 6.86 9.60 -18.41
N LEU A 178 7.12 10.86 -18.76
CA LEU A 178 6.20 11.99 -18.56
C LEU A 178 5.02 11.92 -19.55
N ALA A 179 3.97 12.71 -19.32
CA ALA A 179 2.77 12.70 -20.14
C ALA A 179 2.98 13.11 -21.62
N ASP A 180 4.08 13.77 -21.95
CA ASP A 180 4.51 14.11 -23.32
C ASP A 180 5.42 13.04 -23.97
N GLY A 181 5.68 11.94 -23.26
CA GLY A 181 6.50 10.84 -23.71
C GLY A 181 8.02 11.06 -23.52
N ARG A 182 8.47 12.15 -22.91
CA ARG A 182 9.89 12.31 -22.53
C ARG A 182 10.24 11.36 -21.40
N GLY A 183 11.42 10.71 -21.51
CA GLY A 183 12.00 9.91 -20.45
C GLY A 183 12.63 10.79 -19.37
N LEU A 184 12.24 10.57 -18.11
CA LEU A 184 12.92 11.08 -16.93
C LEU A 184 13.80 9.96 -16.39
N ARG A 185 15.09 10.25 -16.19
CA ARG A 185 16.03 9.29 -15.62
C ARG A 185 16.83 9.94 -14.51
N ARG A 186 16.55 9.54 -13.27
CA ARG A 186 17.33 9.87 -12.10
C ARG A 186 17.83 8.55 -11.51
N TRP A 187 18.97 8.06 -11.98
CA TRP A 187 19.48 6.72 -11.66
C TRP A 187 20.83 6.82 -10.96
N THR A 188 20.82 6.78 -9.64
CA THR A 188 22.02 6.93 -8.82
C THR A 188 21.86 6.20 -7.49
N SER A 189 22.94 5.55 -7.02
CA SER A 189 23.03 4.96 -5.68
C SER A 189 23.73 5.89 -4.68
N LEU A 190 23.99 7.14 -5.06
CA LEU A 190 24.65 8.11 -4.18
C LEU A 190 23.78 8.38 -2.94
N ILE A 191 24.39 8.27 -1.77
CA ILE A 191 23.74 8.60 -0.49
C ILE A 191 23.61 10.13 -0.34
N LYS A 192 24.56 10.88 -0.87
CA LYS A 192 24.59 12.35 -0.83
C LYS A 192 24.47 12.90 -2.24
N ASP A 193 23.31 13.48 -2.54
CA ASP A 193 23.06 14.18 -3.79
C ASP A 193 22.00 15.27 -3.57
N ASN A 194 22.48 16.50 -3.56
CA ASN A 194 21.66 17.71 -3.36
C ASN A 194 21.47 18.50 -4.66
N VAL A 195 21.56 17.87 -5.82
CA VAL A 195 21.42 18.53 -7.13
C VAL A 195 19.93 18.61 -7.50
N GLY A 196 19.28 19.71 -7.17
CA GLY A 196 17.90 20.01 -7.55
C GLY A 196 16.84 19.31 -6.69
N TYR A 197 15.63 19.16 -7.24
CA TYR A 197 14.49 18.56 -6.55
C TYR A 197 14.60 17.03 -6.48
N ASP A 198 14.04 16.46 -5.42
CA ASP A 198 13.86 15.01 -5.28
C ASP A 198 12.70 14.51 -6.18
N LEU A 199 13.02 14.26 -7.45
CA LEU A 199 12.04 13.75 -8.41
C LEU A 199 11.59 12.32 -8.11
N PRO A 200 12.47 11.38 -7.68
CA PRO A 200 12.04 10.08 -7.20
C PRO A 200 10.99 10.17 -6.07
N GLY A 201 11.28 11.00 -5.06
CA GLY A 201 10.36 11.23 -3.95
C GLY A 201 9.04 11.92 -4.36
N LEU A 202 9.06 12.79 -5.38
CA LEU A 202 7.86 13.40 -5.94
C LEU A 202 6.97 12.36 -6.65
N LEU A 203 7.58 11.42 -7.38
CA LEU A 203 6.83 10.38 -8.09
C LEU A 203 6.34 9.26 -7.16
N ALA A 204 7.03 9.02 -6.04
CA ALA A 204 6.56 8.07 -5.01
C ALA A 204 5.29 8.61 -4.34
N GLY A 205 4.18 7.84 -4.43
CA GLY A 205 2.86 8.24 -3.94
C GLY A 205 2.08 9.13 -4.90
N SER A 206 2.52 9.29 -6.15
CA SER A 206 1.79 10.05 -7.17
C SER A 206 0.66 9.24 -7.83
N GLU A 207 0.52 7.97 -7.52
CA GLU A 207 -0.50 7.05 -8.04
C GLU A 207 -0.61 7.07 -9.59
N GLY A 208 0.55 7.22 -10.26
CA GLY A 208 0.61 7.27 -11.73
C GLY A 208 0.02 8.53 -12.36
N THR A 209 -0.28 9.58 -11.57
CA THR A 209 -0.85 10.82 -12.09
C THR A 209 0.19 11.78 -12.67
N LEU A 210 1.47 11.66 -12.29
CA LEU A 210 2.54 12.56 -12.72
C LEU A 210 3.43 11.98 -13.82
N ALA A 211 3.63 10.68 -13.82
CA ALA A 211 4.44 9.95 -14.79
C ALA A 211 4.13 8.46 -14.77
N VAL A 212 4.55 7.75 -15.82
CA VAL A 212 4.55 6.28 -15.86
C VAL A 212 5.92 5.78 -15.39
N VAL A 213 6.00 5.20 -14.20
CA VAL A 213 7.23 4.58 -13.69
C VAL A 213 7.56 3.34 -14.51
N THR A 214 8.80 3.23 -14.99
CA THR A 214 9.25 2.11 -15.82
C THR A 214 10.34 1.27 -15.18
N ARG A 215 11.22 1.87 -14.36
CA ARG A 215 12.23 1.17 -13.57
C ARG A 215 12.48 1.88 -12.26
N VAL A 216 12.90 1.13 -11.26
CA VAL A 216 13.23 1.64 -9.92
C VAL A 216 14.53 1.04 -9.44
N LEU A 217 15.40 1.85 -8.87
CA LEU A 217 16.58 1.43 -8.13
C LEU A 217 16.24 1.46 -6.65
N PHE A 218 16.18 0.30 -6.03
CA PHE A 218 15.82 0.14 -4.63
C PHE A 218 17.03 -0.09 -3.74
N ARG A 219 16.96 0.45 -2.53
CA ARG A 219 17.83 0.09 -1.42
C ARG A 219 17.49 -1.32 -0.93
N LEU A 220 18.53 -2.08 -0.60
CA LEU A 220 18.44 -3.35 0.09
C LEU A 220 18.98 -3.23 1.52
N VAL A 221 18.58 -4.14 2.39
CA VAL A 221 18.99 -4.17 3.79
C VAL A 221 19.64 -5.49 4.15
N VAL A 222 20.47 -5.48 5.19
CA VAL A 222 20.94 -6.73 5.82
C VAL A 222 19.82 -7.21 6.72
N PRO A 223 19.33 -8.46 6.54
CA PRO A 223 18.35 -9.03 7.47
C PRO A 223 18.96 -9.15 8.87
N PRO A 224 18.15 -9.09 9.95
CA PRO A 224 18.65 -9.33 11.29
C PRO A 224 19.18 -10.75 11.40
N ALA A 225 20.28 -10.93 12.16
CA ALA A 225 20.88 -12.25 12.38
C ALA A 225 19.96 -13.19 13.19
N SER A 226 19.17 -12.60 14.10
CA SER A 226 18.14 -13.29 14.87
C SER A 226 17.02 -12.31 15.21
N ALA A 227 15.82 -12.81 15.36
CA ALA A 227 14.66 -12.07 15.80
C ALA A 227 13.73 -12.97 16.63
N VAL A 228 12.92 -12.37 17.45
CA VAL A 228 11.93 -13.01 18.30
C VAL A 228 10.59 -12.34 18.07
N VAL A 229 9.53 -13.12 18.04
CA VAL A 229 8.15 -12.64 17.94
C VAL A 229 7.46 -12.93 19.26
N ALA A 230 6.86 -11.90 19.83
CA ALA A 230 6.03 -12.00 21.02
C ALA A 230 4.60 -11.59 20.70
N VAL A 231 3.62 -12.23 21.34
CA VAL A 231 2.25 -11.70 21.43
C VAL A 231 1.93 -11.49 22.89
N ALA A 232 1.61 -10.26 23.24
CA ALA A 232 1.23 -9.81 24.57
C ALA A 232 -0.27 -9.49 24.61
N ALA A 233 -1.02 -10.10 25.53
CA ALA A 233 -2.39 -9.77 25.84
C ALA A 233 -2.43 -8.64 26.84
N VAL A 234 -3.01 -7.48 26.51
CA VAL A 234 -2.94 -6.24 27.29
C VAL A 234 -4.32 -5.59 27.45
N ASP A 235 -4.47 -4.79 28.53
CA ASP A 235 -5.76 -4.19 28.85
C ASP A 235 -6.03 -2.89 28.09
N HIS A 236 -4.96 -2.18 27.63
CA HIS A 236 -5.10 -0.84 27.06
C HIS A 236 -4.19 -0.67 25.84
N VAL A 237 -4.63 0.17 24.87
CA VAL A 237 -3.82 0.59 23.72
C VAL A 237 -2.54 1.30 24.18
N GLN A 238 -2.60 2.08 25.28
CA GLN A 238 -1.44 2.76 25.83
C GLN A 238 -0.33 1.78 26.22
N THR A 239 -0.67 0.64 26.80
CA THR A 239 0.30 -0.43 27.15
C THR A 239 1.09 -0.90 25.93
N ALA A 240 0.44 -1.00 24.75
CA ALA A 240 1.10 -1.34 23.50
C ALA A 240 2.15 -0.29 23.09
N ILE A 241 1.80 1.00 23.25
CA ILE A 241 2.71 2.11 22.92
C ILE A 241 3.91 2.11 23.87
N ASP A 242 3.64 1.93 25.17
CA ASP A 242 4.69 1.91 26.22
C ASP A 242 5.64 0.72 26.04
N LEU A 243 5.12 -0.45 25.63
CA LEU A 243 5.91 -1.65 25.34
C LEU A 243 6.91 -1.41 24.19
N ILE A 244 6.47 -0.74 23.10
CA ILE A 244 7.34 -0.38 21.98
C ILE A 244 8.44 0.60 22.42
N GLY A 245 8.08 1.60 23.22
CA GLY A 245 9.03 2.55 23.78
C GLY A 245 10.05 1.89 24.70
N ALA A 246 9.59 0.99 25.57
CA ALA A 246 10.45 0.22 26.48
C ALA A 246 11.41 -0.70 25.73
N ALA A 247 10.93 -1.42 24.67
CA ALA A 247 11.78 -2.24 23.82
C ALA A 247 12.96 -1.44 23.25
N SER A 248 12.68 -0.27 22.69
CA SER A 248 13.70 0.61 22.11
C SER A 248 14.68 1.13 23.18
N SER A 249 14.21 1.49 24.38
CA SER A 249 15.04 1.99 25.48
C SER A 249 15.95 0.90 26.08
N GLN A 250 15.56 -0.37 25.99
CA GLN A 250 16.36 -1.54 26.41
C GLN A 250 17.33 -2.03 25.32
N GLY A 251 17.45 -1.32 24.19
CA GLY A 251 18.36 -1.64 23.11
C GLY A 251 17.87 -2.72 22.16
N LEU A 252 16.60 -3.13 22.26
CA LEU A 252 15.94 -3.96 21.27
C LEU A 252 15.54 -3.11 20.05
N THR A 253 15.68 -3.70 18.88
CA THR A 253 15.20 -3.11 17.63
C THR A 253 13.82 -3.64 17.30
N VAL A 254 12.82 -2.79 17.27
CA VAL A 254 11.47 -3.18 16.86
C VAL A 254 11.43 -3.31 15.33
N GLU A 255 11.25 -4.51 14.84
CA GLU A 255 11.13 -4.82 13.41
C GLU A 255 9.67 -4.67 12.92
N ALA A 256 8.69 -5.05 13.77
CA ALA A 256 7.26 -4.88 13.53
C ALA A 256 6.50 -4.76 14.86
N ALA A 257 5.39 -4.02 14.86
CA ALA A 257 4.51 -3.89 16.02
C ALA A 257 3.04 -3.76 15.54
N GLU A 258 2.24 -4.78 15.83
CA GLU A 258 0.85 -4.90 15.43
C GLU A 258 -0.07 -4.87 16.64
N LEU A 259 -1.22 -4.21 16.50
CA LEU A 259 -2.29 -4.21 17.50
C LEU A 259 -3.52 -4.89 16.94
N MET A 260 -4.11 -5.80 17.71
CA MET A 260 -5.34 -6.51 17.36
C MET A 260 -6.34 -6.37 18.52
N THR A 261 -7.62 -6.24 18.19
CA THR A 261 -8.68 -6.25 19.20
C THR A 261 -9.17 -7.67 19.50
N GLU A 262 -9.77 -7.88 20.68
CA GLU A 262 -10.41 -9.16 21.02
C GLU A 262 -11.47 -9.55 19.99
N ALA A 263 -12.23 -8.58 19.45
CA ALA A 263 -13.20 -8.84 18.39
C ALA A 263 -12.56 -9.47 17.15
N GLY A 264 -11.39 -8.97 16.74
CA GLY A 264 -10.64 -9.53 15.61
C GLY A 264 -10.09 -10.92 15.91
N ILE A 265 -9.46 -11.11 17.06
CA ILE A 265 -8.94 -12.42 17.50
C ILE A 265 -10.05 -13.47 17.63
N ALA A 266 -11.25 -13.09 18.11
CA ALA A 266 -12.40 -13.98 18.16
C ALA A 266 -12.80 -14.48 16.77
N LEU A 267 -12.92 -13.59 15.77
CA LEU A 267 -13.24 -13.96 14.40
C LEU A 267 -12.17 -14.87 13.78
N VAL A 268 -10.91 -14.55 14.01
CA VAL A 268 -9.78 -15.37 13.53
C VAL A 268 -9.82 -16.77 14.15
N HIS A 269 -10.19 -16.88 15.43
CA HIS A 269 -10.34 -18.15 16.12
C HIS A 269 -11.55 -18.95 15.60
N GLU A 270 -12.68 -18.31 15.36
CA GLU A 270 -13.89 -18.93 14.78
C GLU A 270 -13.60 -19.54 13.40
N HIS A 271 -12.67 -18.95 12.65
CA HIS A 271 -12.22 -19.43 11.33
C HIS A 271 -11.03 -20.39 11.38
N GLY A 272 -10.73 -20.97 12.56
CA GLY A 272 -9.83 -22.12 12.69
C GLY A 272 -8.39 -21.82 13.11
N GLN A 273 -8.03 -20.56 13.35
CA GLN A 273 -6.74 -20.23 13.94
C GLN A 273 -6.74 -20.43 15.45
N ARG A 274 -5.58 -20.76 16.01
CA ARG A 274 -5.43 -20.80 17.46
C ARG A 274 -5.37 -19.38 18.02
N ARG A 275 -5.93 -19.18 19.22
CA ARG A 275 -5.67 -17.96 19.98
C ARG A 275 -4.19 -17.84 20.28
N PRO A 276 -3.62 -16.65 20.15
CA PRO A 276 -2.16 -16.45 20.35
C PRO A 276 -1.74 -16.59 21.83
N THR A 277 -2.68 -16.37 22.76
CA THR A 277 -2.44 -16.48 24.22
C THR A 277 -3.54 -17.32 24.88
N ALA A 278 -3.27 -17.84 26.07
CA ALA A 278 -4.26 -18.60 26.84
C ALA A 278 -5.30 -17.68 27.50
N SER A 279 -4.85 -16.55 28.02
CA SER A 279 -5.71 -15.52 28.60
C SER A 279 -6.32 -14.63 27.51
N ARG A 280 -7.57 -14.16 27.76
CA ARG A 280 -8.21 -13.16 26.93
C ARG A 280 -7.94 -11.77 27.49
N ALA A 281 -7.79 -10.80 26.58
CA ALA A 281 -7.65 -9.40 26.91
C ALA A 281 -8.35 -8.54 25.85
N PRO A 282 -8.66 -7.28 26.12
CA PRO A 282 -9.22 -6.36 25.13
C PRO A 282 -8.35 -6.18 23.90
N PHE A 283 -7.03 -6.23 24.08
CA PHE A 283 -6.04 -6.01 23.01
C PHE A 283 -4.92 -7.04 23.03
N TYR A 284 -4.33 -7.26 21.85
CA TYR A 284 -3.17 -8.14 21.66
C TYR A 284 -2.13 -7.37 20.83
N VAL A 285 -0.91 -7.33 21.35
CA VAL A 285 0.24 -6.70 20.67
C VAL A 285 1.14 -7.80 20.13
N LEU A 286 1.30 -7.90 18.82
CA LEU A 286 2.35 -8.68 18.23
C LEU A 286 3.57 -7.78 18.05
N LEU A 287 4.69 -8.17 18.64
CA LEU A 287 5.96 -7.45 18.60
C LEU A 287 7.04 -8.37 18.02
N GLU A 288 7.63 -7.99 16.90
CA GLU A 288 8.85 -8.64 16.38
C GLU A 288 10.03 -7.75 16.72
N VAL A 289 11.00 -8.32 17.44
CA VAL A 289 12.21 -7.61 17.86
C VAL A 289 13.47 -8.33 17.44
N SER A 290 14.51 -7.56 17.16
CA SER A 290 15.86 -8.02 16.88
C SER A 290 16.87 -7.25 17.73
N GLY A 291 18.11 -7.73 17.81
CA GLY A 291 19.13 -7.02 18.58
C GLY A 291 20.38 -7.88 18.80
N PRO A 292 21.36 -7.37 19.53
CA PRO A 292 22.53 -8.13 19.97
C PRO A 292 22.24 -8.99 21.21
N GLY A 293 23.01 -10.05 21.41
CA GLY A 293 22.96 -10.88 22.62
C GLY A 293 21.78 -11.85 22.65
N ASP A 294 21.31 -12.16 23.86
CA ASP A 294 20.17 -13.06 24.10
C ASP A 294 18.85 -12.26 24.00
N ILE A 295 18.32 -12.19 22.80
CA ILE A 295 17.11 -11.43 22.48
C ILE A 295 15.88 -12.05 23.14
N GLU A 296 15.87 -13.39 23.28
CA GLU A 296 14.76 -14.10 23.92
C GLU A 296 14.64 -13.73 25.39
N ALA A 297 15.78 -13.80 26.12
CA ALA A 297 15.82 -13.40 27.53
C ALA A 297 15.48 -11.90 27.71
N ALA A 298 16.03 -11.02 26.87
CA ALA A 298 15.75 -9.59 26.94
C ALA A 298 14.25 -9.27 26.64
N THR A 299 13.64 -9.99 25.69
CA THR A 299 12.22 -9.83 25.41
C THR A 299 11.33 -10.38 26.53
N ALA A 300 11.71 -11.49 27.15
CA ALA A 300 11.02 -12.05 28.31
C ALA A 300 11.09 -11.09 29.52
N GLU A 301 12.23 -10.45 29.75
CA GLU A 301 12.39 -9.42 30.79
C GLU A 301 11.53 -8.18 30.51
N LEU A 302 11.52 -7.70 29.26
CA LEU A 302 10.66 -6.61 28.81
C LEU A 302 9.18 -6.90 29.12
N LEU A 303 8.70 -8.09 28.72
CA LEU A 303 7.31 -8.51 28.94
C LEU A 303 6.98 -8.62 30.43
N SER A 304 7.87 -9.23 31.21
CA SER A 304 7.65 -9.40 32.66
C SER A 304 7.60 -8.09 33.45
N GLY A 305 8.23 -7.03 32.92
CA GLY A 305 8.20 -5.68 33.50
C GLY A 305 7.07 -4.80 32.98
N THR A 306 6.18 -5.33 32.14
CA THR A 306 5.09 -4.54 31.53
C THR A 306 3.86 -4.54 32.40
N ASP A 307 3.45 -3.35 32.89
CA ASP A 307 2.21 -3.17 33.65
C ASP A 307 0.98 -3.38 32.74
N GLY A 308 -0.05 -4.06 33.26
CA GLY A 308 -1.27 -4.37 32.49
C GLY A 308 -1.10 -5.50 31.48
N LEU A 309 -0.05 -6.32 31.59
CA LEU A 309 0.12 -7.55 30.85
C LEU A 309 -0.70 -8.67 31.51
N ALA A 310 -1.65 -9.24 30.78
CA ALA A 310 -2.46 -10.37 31.24
C ALA A 310 -1.80 -11.73 30.92
N ASP A 311 -1.14 -11.84 29.76
CA ASP A 311 -0.50 -13.07 29.26
C ASP A 311 0.45 -12.73 28.13
N ALA A 312 1.46 -13.57 27.89
CA ALA A 312 2.35 -13.41 26.75
C ALA A 312 2.88 -14.77 26.24
N VAL A 313 3.10 -14.83 24.93
CA VAL A 313 3.77 -15.94 24.25
C VAL A 313 4.94 -15.39 23.46
N LEU A 314 6.05 -16.10 23.46
CA LEU A 314 7.30 -15.73 22.83
C LEU A 314 7.82 -16.90 21.99
N GLU A 315 8.19 -16.66 20.73
CA GLU A 315 8.76 -17.67 19.84
C GLU A 315 9.90 -17.07 19.01
N PRO A 316 10.96 -17.83 18.69
CA PRO A 316 11.94 -17.39 17.68
C PRO A 316 11.26 -17.11 16.32
N ALA A 317 11.70 -16.06 15.62
CA ALA A 317 11.22 -15.79 14.27
C ALA A 317 11.58 -16.96 13.31
N PRO A 318 10.71 -17.30 12.35
CA PRO A 318 9.59 -16.52 11.82
C PRO A 318 8.24 -16.69 12.55
N ALA A 319 8.11 -17.48 13.62
CA ALA A 319 6.91 -17.62 14.48
C ALA A 319 5.58 -17.59 13.70
N ARG A 320 5.46 -18.45 12.70
CA ARG A 320 4.34 -18.43 11.73
C ARG A 320 2.96 -18.54 12.36
N ALA A 321 2.86 -19.23 13.51
CA ALA A 321 1.59 -19.38 14.21
C ALA A 321 1.13 -18.06 14.83
N LEU A 322 2.04 -17.26 15.37
CA LEU A 322 1.75 -15.96 15.95
C LEU A 322 1.40 -14.95 14.86
N TRP A 323 2.19 -14.88 13.79
CA TRP A 323 1.88 -14.06 12.61
C TRP A 323 0.57 -14.49 11.95
N GLY A 324 0.27 -15.78 11.88
CA GLY A 324 -0.99 -16.30 11.32
C GLY A 324 -2.22 -15.74 12.01
N ALA A 325 -2.17 -15.49 13.32
CA ALA A 325 -3.25 -14.83 14.04
C ALA A 325 -3.51 -13.41 13.52
N ARG A 326 -2.45 -12.66 13.16
CA ARG A 326 -2.55 -11.30 12.59
C ARG A 326 -2.96 -11.32 11.12
N GLU A 327 -2.34 -12.15 10.31
CA GLU A 327 -2.53 -12.20 8.85
C GLU A 327 -3.93 -12.68 8.44
N SER A 328 -4.55 -13.55 9.27
CA SER A 328 -5.88 -14.10 9.00
C SER A 328 -7.04 -13.12 9.22
N HIS A 329 -6.78 -11.92 9.79
CA HIS A 329 -7.84 -10.94 10.08
C HIS A 329 -8.65 -10.56 8.85
N THR A 330 -7.99 -10.19 7.75
CA THR A 330 -8.66 -9.69 6.53
C THR A 330 -9.62 -10.72 5.95
N GLU A 331 -9.22 -11.99 5.91
CA GLU A 331 -10.06 -13.09 5.40
C GLU A 331 -11.20 -13.43 6.37
N SER A 332 -10.90 -13.55 7.67
CA SER A 332 -11.88 -13.85 8.70
C SER A 332 -12.97 -12.78 8.77
N ILE A 333 -12.59 -11.51 8.71
CA ILE A 333 -13.51 -10.37 8.66
C ILE A 333 -14.41 -10.46 7.43
N ALA A 334 -13.84 -10.71 6.24
CA ALA A 334 -14.63 -10.79 5.01
C ALA A 334 -15.65 -11.95 5.03
N ARG A 335 -15.31 -13.07 5.68
CA ARG A 335 -16.21 -14.23 5.83
C ARG A 335 -17.31 -14.02 6.87
N SER A 336 -17.13 -13.08 7.80
CA SER A 336 -18.02 -12.87 8.95
C SER A 336 -19.02 -11.74 8.73
N SER A 337 -19.02 -11.07 7.58
CA SER A 337 -19.92 -9.97 7.27
C SER A 337 -21.04 -10.40 6.33
N ALA A 338 -22.28 -9.99 6.64
CA ALA A 338 -23.45 -10.23 5.79
C ALA A 338 -23.50 -9.31 4.55
N THR A 339 -22.79 -8.17 4.61
CA THR A 339 -22.68 -7.18 3.53
C THR A 339 -21.21 -6.99 3.12
N PRO A 340 -20.90 -6.34 2.00
CA PRO A 340 -19.53 -5.95 1.70
C PRO A 340 -18.94 -5.12 2.84
N VAL A 341 -17.80 -5.55 3.38
CA VAL A 341 -17.13 -4.86 4.50
C VAL A 341 -16.66 -3.48 4.06
N VAL A 342 -17.00 -2.45 4.83
CA VAL A 342 -16.40 -1.12 4.66
C VAL A 342 -14.99 -1.14 5.27
N LYS A 343 -13.97 -1.12 4.41
CA LYS A 343 -12.55 -1.21 4.80
C LYS A 343 -11.91 0.15 4.65
N LEU A 344 -11.52 0.74 5.77
CA LEU A 344 -10.83 2.02 5.81
C LEU A 344 -9.45 1.83 6.42
N ASP A 345 -8.47 2.45 5.80
CA ASP A 345 -7.07 2.42 6.19
C ASP A 345 -6.67 3.86 6.53
N ILE A 346 -6.49 4.12 7.83
CA ILE A 346 -6.28 5.45 8.35
C ILE A 346 -5.06 5.48 9.28
N SER A 347 -4.55 6.66 9.56
CA SER A 347 -3.57 6.82 10.61
C SER A 347 -3.86 8.05 11.47
N VAL A 348 -3.44 7.99 12.73
CA VAL A 348 -3.49 9.11 13.66
C VAL A 348 -2.13 9.28 14.33
N PRO A 349 -1.81 10.47 14.88
CA PRO A 349 -0.62 10.61 15.71
C PRO A 349 -0.62 9.57 16.84
N ILE A 350 0.53 8.94 17.11
CA ILE A 350 0.64 7.83 18.08
C ILE A 350 0.01 8.20 19.45
N ARG A 351 0.18 9.44 19.88
CA ARG A 351 -0.40 9.94 21.14
C ARG A 351 -1.93 9.95 21.15
N ALA A 352 -2.57 9.98 19.98
CA ALA A 352 -4.03 10.00 19.84
C ALA A 352 -4.62 8.60 19.66
N LEU A 353 -3.78 7.57 19.49
CA LEU A 353 -4.24 6.18 19.24
C LEU A 353 -5.25 5.70 20.29
N PRO A 354 -5.03 5.85 21.62
CA PRO A 354 -5.97 5.32 22.62
C PRO A 354 -7.39 5.90 22.46
N GLU A 355 -7.47 7.22 22.28
CA GLU A 355 -8.75 7.93 22.12
C GLU A 355 -9.41 7.60 20.78
N ALA A 356 -8.63 7.63 19.68
CA ALA A 356 -9.13 7.30 18.35
C ALA A 356 -9.64 5.86 18.27
N PHE A 357 -8.95 4.89 18.89
CA PHE A 357 -9.43 3.50 18.95
C PHE A 357 -10.76 3.40 19.68
N ALA A 358 -10.93 4.10 20.79
CA ALA A 358 -12.18 4.09 21.57
C ALA A 358 -13.34 4.70 20.75
N GLU A 359 -13.13 5.84 20.11
CA GLU A 359 -14.15 6.50 19.28
C GLU A 359 -14.52 5.64 18.06
N LEU A 360 -13.53 5.07 17.36
CA LEU A 360 -13.74 4.21 16.19
C LEU A 360 -14.44 2.90 16.55
N ALA A 361 -14.14 2.31 17.71
CA ALA A 361 -14.84 1.13 18.22
C ALA A 361 -16.31 1.44 18.57
N GLY A 362 -16.59 2.67 19.02
CA GLY A 362 -17.94 3.12 19.36
C GLY A 362 -18.84 3.47 18.16
N VAL A 363 -18.33 3.48 16.93
CA VAL A 363 -19.14 3.81 15.74
C VAL A 363 -20.34 2.88 15.58
N GLY A 364 -20.23 1.61 15.96
CA GLY A 364 -21.35 0.65 15.96
C GLY A 364 -22.37 0.87 17.09
N ASP A 365 -21.94 1.47 18.20
CA ASP A 365 -22.76 1.64 19.41
C ASP A 365 -23.58 2.93 19.40
N SER A 366 -23.28 3.87 18.51
CA SER A 366 -23.94 5.19 18.44
C SER A 366 -25.44 5.12 18.12
N GLY A 367 -25.94 3.97 17.67
CA GLY A 367 -27.31 3.78 17.18
C GLY A 367 -27.57 4.38 15.80
N ASP A 368 -26.61 5.09 15.24
CA ASP A 368 -26.69 5.68 13.89
C ASP A 368 -26.43 4.65 12.79
N PHE A 369 -25.60 3.65 13.09
CA PHE A 369 -25.23 2.58 12.17
C PHE A 369 -25.37 1.22 12.87
N ASP A 370 -26.06 0.28 12.23
CA ASP A 370 -26.13 -1.11 12.68
C ASP A 370 -24.91 -1.85 12.05
N CYS A 371 -23.75 -1.73 12.71
CA CYS A 371 -22.50 -2.31 12.22
C CYS A 371 -21.61 -2.81 13.36
N ARG A 372 -20.70 -3.74 13.02
CA ARG A 372 -19.71 -4.30 13.96
C ARG A 372 -18.30 -3.83 13.58
N PRO A 373 -17.69 -2.90 14.33
CA PRO A 373 -16.30 -2.48 14.10
C PRO A 373 -15.31 -3.59 14.51
N VAL A 374 -14.36 -3.89 13.62
CA VAL A 374 -13.20 -4.74 13.92
C VAL A 374 -11.94 -3.96 13.55
N LEU A 375 -11.19 -3.58 14.58
CA LEU A 375 -10.00 -2.74 14.46
C LEU A 375 -8.75 -3.57 14.68
N PHE A 376 -7.75 -3.33 13.84
CA PHE A 376 -6.38 -3.81 14.01
C PHE A 376 -5.43 -2.89 13.25
N GLY A 377 -4.11 -2.99 13.45
CA GLY A 377 -3.20 -2.15 12.66
C GLY A 377 -1.78 -2.11 13.20
N HIS A 378 -0.98 -1.23 12.60
CA HIS A 378 0.44 -1.05 12.91
C HIS A 378 0.56 0.01 14.03
N VAL A 379 0.54 -0.43 15.29
CA VAL A 379 0.55 0.49 16.44
C VAL A 379 1.81 1.36 16.51
N GLY A 380 2.91 0.88 15.91
CA GLY A 380 4.19 1.58 15.95
C GLY A 380 4.26 2.82 15.06
N ASP A 381 3.35 2.99 14.10
CA ASP A 381 3.30 4.13 13.18
C ASP A 381 1.94 4.85 13.17
N GLY A 382 1.01 4.42 14.01
CA GLY A 382 -0.30 5.05 14.16
C GLY A 382 -1.35 4.61 13.15
N ASN A 383 -1.08 3.57 12.34
CA ASN A 383 -2.04 3.04 11.38
C ASN A 383 -3.12 2.19 12.04
N ILE A 384 -4.37 2.39 11.63
CA ILE A 384 -5.54 1.60 12.04
C ILE A 384 -6.29 1.15 10.78
N HIS A 385 -6.44 -0.16 10.62
CA HIS A 385 -7.37 -0.76 9.68
C HIS A 385 -8.75 -0.84 10.32
N VAL A 386 -9.65 0.04 9.91
CA VAL A 386 -11.02 0.08 10.37
C VAL A 386 -11.88 -0.77 9.45
N ASN A 387 -12.41 -1.86 9.97
CA ASN A 387 -13.31 -2.73 9.22
C ASN A 387 -14.69 -2.68 9.87
N LEU A 388 -15.68 -2.21 9.12
CA LEU A 388 -17.06 -2.14 9.59
C LEU A 388 -17.87 -3.22 8.86
N LEU A 389 -18.29 -4.23 9.62
CA LEU A 389 -19.06 -5.37 9.13
C LEU A 389 -20.55 -5.04 9.21
N ASP A 390 -21.33 -5.67 8.34
CA ASP A 390 -22.79 -5.64 8.33
C ASP A 390 -23.39 -4.25 8.03
N VAL A 391 -22.59 -3.29 7.56
CA VAL A 391 -23.08 -1.97 7.15
C VAL A 391 -24.04 -2.11 5.97
N PRO A 392 -25.27 -1.55 6.03
CA PRO A 392 -26.13 -1.46 4.85
C PRO A 392 -25.42 -0.74 3.70
N VAL A 393 -25.52 -1.28 2.48
CA VAL A 393 -24.74 -0.78 1.33
C VAL A 393 -25.00 0.71 1.07
N GLU A 394 -26.24 1.16 1.24
CA GLU A 394 -26.66 2.56 1.08
C GLU A 394 -26.08 3.50 2.15
N ARG A 395 -25.66 2.94 3.31
CA ARG A 395 -25.07 3.72 4.42
C ARG A 395 -23.54 3.71 4.43
N ALA A 396 -22.90 2.97 3.50
CA ALA A 396 -21.43 2.87 3.44
C ALA A 396 -20.75 4.25 3.28
N GLY A 397 -21.38 5.17 2.56
CA GLY A 397 -20.89 6.55 2.42
C GLY A 397 -20.93 7.33 3.73
N ASP A 398 -22.08 7.28 4.44
CA ASP A 398 -22.32 8.02 5.67
C ASP A 398 -21.37 7.56 6.80
N VAL A 399 -21.20 6.23 6.95
CA VAL A 399 -20.29 5.70 7.95
C VAL A 399 -18.83 6.01 7.64
N THR A 400 -18.47 6.08 6.36
CA THR A 400 -17.14 6.53 5.93
C THR A 400 -16.92 8.00 6.28
N ASP A 401 -17.92 8.87 6.04
CA ASP A 401 -17.88 10.28 6.42
C ASP A 401 -17.67 10.45 7.94
N THR A 402 -18.36 9.62 8.75
CA THR A 402 -18.22 9.62 10.21
C THR A 402 -16.80 9.22 10.63
N VAL A 403 -16.27 8.09 10.11
CA VAL A 403 -14.91 7.63 10.44
C VAL A 403 -13.85 8.68 10.03
N PHE A 404 -13.95 9.22 8.84
CA PHE A 404 -13.00 10.23 8.37
C PHE A 404 -13.12 11.57 9.15
N GLY A 405 -14.32 11.89 9.64
CA GLY A 405 -14.53 12.99 10.58
C GLY A 405 -13.77 12.80 11.90
N ILE A 406 -13.87 11.60 12.51
CA ILE A 406 -13.10 11.23 13.70
C ILE A 406 -11.60 11.35 13.43
N VAL A 407 -11.11 10.77 12.34
CA VAL A 407 -9.70 10.80 11.96
C VAL A 407 -9.19 12.24 11.80
N SER A 408 -9.95 13.09 11.13
CA SER A 408 -9.61 14.50 10.92
C SER A 408 -9.57 15.28 12.24
N ALA A 409 -10.50 15.00 13.17
CA ALA A 409 -10.54 15.63 14.52
C ALA A 409 -9.27 15.29 15.33
N HIS A 410 -8.72 14.09 15.17
CA HIS A 410 -7.45 13.68 15.78
C HIS A 410 -6.20 14.14 15.00
N GLY A 411 -6.36 14.94 13.93
CA GLY A 411 -5.23 15.39 13.10
C GLY A 411 -4.58 14.24 12.30
N GLY A 412 -5.36 13.23 11.98
CA GLY A 412 -4.93 12.02 11.28
C GLY A 412 -5.00 12.12 9.76
N SER A 413 -4.69 11.00 9.10
CA SER A 413 -4.78 10.82 7.65
C SER A 413 -5.87 9.82 7.29
N ILE A 414 -6.68 10.15 6.30
CA ILE A 414 -7.73 9.27 5.75
C ILE A 414 -7.16 8.12 4.91
N SER A 415 -5.85 8.12 4.68
CA SER A 415 -5.16 7.05 3.96
C SER A 415 -3.75 6.89 4.50
N ALA A 416 -3.49 5.81 5.23
CA ALA A 416 -2.18 5.48 5.77
C ALA A 416 -1.27 4.86 4.70
N GLU A 417 -1.77 3.82 4.00
CA GLU A 417 -0.98 3.02 3.06
C GLU A 417 -1.62 2.90 1.67
N HIS A 418 -2.96 2.79 1.58
CA HIS A 418 -3.65 2.38 0.36
C HIS A 418 -3.66 3.44 -0.76
N GLY A 419 -3.31 4.69 -0.45
CA GLY A 419 -3.48 5.82 -1.35
C GLY A 419 -4.91 6.36 -1.37
N ILE A 420 -5.13 7.33 -2.22
CA ILE A 420 -6.43 8.02 -2.41
C ILE A 420 -7.25 7.34 -3.52
N GLY A 421 -6.59 7.00 -4.62
CA GLY A 421 -7.25 6.43 -5.79
C GLY A 421 -8.43 7.26 -6.27
N ARG A 422 -9.47 6.57 -6.74
CA ARG A 422 -10.80 7.15 -6.99
C ARG A 422 -11.69 7.06 -5.77
N ALA A 423 -11.45 6.07 -4.92
CA ALA A 423 -12.27 5.76 -3.76
C ALA A 423 -12.38 6.92 -2.78
N LYS A 424 -11.26 7.58 -2.50
CA LYS A 424 -11.15 8.61 -1.46
C LYS A 424 -11.02 10.03 -2.00
N ALA A 425 -11.04 10.23 -3.33
CA ALA A 425 -10.78 11.52 -3.97
C ALA A 425 -11.72 12.66 -3.45
N ARG A 426 -12.97 12.36 -3.17
CA ARG A 426 -13.93 13.33 -2.63
C ARG A 426 -13.60 13.81 -1.21
N TRP A 427 -12.78 13.06 -0.46
CA TRP A 427 -12.41 13.38 0.92
C TRP A 427 -10.99 13.95 1.07
N THR A 428 -10.29 14.19 -0.03
CA THR A 428 -8.90 14.67 0.00
C THR A 428 -8.77 15.98 0.80
N HIS A 429 -9.81 16.80 0.81
CA HIS A 429 -9.91 18.06 1.58
C HIS A 429 -9.85 17.84 3.11
N LEU A 430 -10.19 16.66 3.63
CA LEU A 430 -10.08 16.35 5.08
C LEU A 430 -8.63 16.16 5.53
N GLY A 431 -7.73 15.81 4.61
CA GLY A 431 -6.32 15.58 4.93
C GLY A 431 -5.36 16.62 4.35
N ARG A 432 -5.86 17.61 3.59
CA ARG A 432 -5.04 18.64 2.91
C ARG A 432 -5.76 19.98 2.91
N SER A 433 -5.00 21.04 3.15
CA SER A 433 -5.50 22.42 3.01
C SER A 433 -5.76 22.77 1.52
N ASP A 434 -6.54 23.81 1.29
CA ASP A 434 -6.77 24.31 -0.08
C ASP A 434 -5.47 24.68 -0.78
N VAL A 435 -4.50 25.24 -0.04
CA VAL A 435 -3.17 25.62 -0.58
C VAL A 435 -2.38 24.37 -0.98
N ASP A 436 -2.44 23.28 -0.19
CA ASP A 436 -1.82 21.99 -0.55
C ASP A 436 -2.44 21.44 -1.84
N LEU A 437 -3.77 21.44 -1.92
CA LEU A 437 -4.50 20.94 -3.09
C LEU A 437 -4.19 21.77 -4.35
N ASP A 438 -4.07 23.07 -4.23
CA ASP A 438 -3.71 23.96 -5.34
C ASP A 438 -2.26 23.72 -5.79
N ALA A 439 -1.34 23.53 -4.85
CA ALA A 439 0.05 23.19 -5.17
C ALA A 439 0.14 21.81 -5.88
N MET A 440 -0.61 20.81 -5.41
CA MET A 440 -0.67 19.50 -6.04
C MET A 440 -1.23 19.58 -7.47
N ARG A 441 -2.32 20.37 -7.69
CA ARG A 441 -2.89 20.59 -9.03
C ARG A 441 -1.92 21.34 -9.95
N ALA A 442 -1.17 22.31 -9.43
CA ALA A 442 -0.16 23.03 -10.19
C ALA A 442 0.96 22.09 -10.66
N ILE A 443 1.45 21.19 -9.79
CA ILE A 443 2.45 20.16 -10.14
C ILE A 443 1.88 19.22 -11.20
N LYS A 444 0.65 18.72 -11.01
CA LYS A 444 -0.03 17.87 -11.99
C LYS A 444 -0.10 18.55 -13.36
N SER A 445 -0.56 19.80 -13.41
CA SER A 445 -0.72 20.54 -14.65
C SER A 445 0.61 20.88 -15.32
N ALA A 446 1.69 21.05 -14.55
CA ALA A 446 3.04 21.27 -15.10
C ALA A 446 3.63 20.01 -15.78
N LEU A 447 3.36 18.82 -15.24
CA LEU A 447 3.90 17.55 -15.75
C LEU A 447 2.92 16.84 -16.72
N ASP A 448 1.64 17.09 -16.61
CA ASP A 448 0.57 16.54 -17.45
C ASP A 448 -0.49 17.61 -17.76
N PRO A 449 -0.20 18.58 -18.63
CA PRO A 449 -1.05 19.72 -18.91
C PRO A 449 -2.43 19.36 -19.51
N HIS A 450 -2.55 18.17 -20.09
CA HIS A 450 -3.79 17.68 -20.68
C HIS A 450 -4.55 16.70 -19.78
N TRP A 451 -4.02 16.42 -18.58
CA TRP A 451 -4.62 15.51 -17.60
C TRP A 451 -4.93 14.13 -18.20
N LEU A 452 -3.94 13.57 -18.92
CA LEU A 452 -4.06 12.27 -19.60
C LEU A 452 -3.85 11.09 -18.64
N LEU A 453 -2.91 11.25 -17.69
CA LEU A 453 -2.47 10.17 -16.83
C LEU A 453 -3.42 9.97 -15.65
N ASN A 454 -3.89 8.75 -15.45
CA ASN A 454 -4.74 8.27 -14.35
C ASN A 454 -5.89 9.24 -14.00
N PRO A 455 -6.83 9.50 -14.94
CA PRO A 455 -7.90 10.43 -14.72
C PRO A 455 -8.81 10.03 -13.54
N GLY A 456 -9.16 11.00 -12.69
CA GLY A 456 -10.00 10.80 -11.51
C GLY A 456 -9.30 10.16 -10.30
N VAL A 457 -7.98 9.89 -10.40
CA VAL A 457 -7.14 9.43 -9.29
C VAL A 457 -6.58 10.64 -8.57
N ILE A 458 -6.63 10.66 -7.23
CA ILE A 458 -6.28 11.77 -6.33
C ILE A 458 -7.22 12.97 -6.48
N PHE A 459 -7.43 13.44 -7.69
CA PHE A 459 -8.28 14.58 -8.03
C PHE A 459 -9.58 14.04 -8.66
N GLY A 460 -10.65 14.06 -7.91
CA GLY A 460 -11.98 13.64 -8.36
C GLY A 460 -12.62 14.62 -9.37
#